data_5fa5bc89f0a2cae1f4342c1e372b8095
#
_entry.id   5fa5bc89f0a2cae1f4342c1e372b8095
#
_cell.length_a   1.000
_cell.length_b   1.000
_cell.length_c   1.000
_cell.angle_alpha   90.00
_cell.angle_beta   90.00
_cell.angle_gamma   90.00
#
_symmetry.space_group_name_H-M   'P 1'
#
loop_
_entity.id
_entity.type
_entity.pdbx_description
1 polymer ?
#
loop_
_entity_poly.entity_id
_entity_poly.type
_entity_poly.pdbx_seq_one_letter_code
_entity_poly.pdbx_strand_id
1 'polypeptide(L)'
;MSTAPPSPSAPPAPSAPSALATLVGLLDLERIELNLFRGRQPVEKRQRVFGGLVAGQALIAAGRTVEDRAVHSLHAYFLRPGDPTIPIVYQVERTRDGRSFSTRRVTAIQHGRAIFTLSASFHVEESTFDHQRAMPDVPGPEALPDWQDAMRAVLAARAPRHAREDRNLLAWVDRERPIESRHVELMDYFGGRQAPRAEIWIRARGTLPDDPLLHRCVVAYASDMTLLDTAARPHPIQLLSDESENASLDHAMWFHRPFRADEWLLYAQESPNLSGARGLTTGHFYRRDGTLVASVVQEGLFRIRPGA
;
A
#
# COMPACT_ATOMS: atom_id res chain seq x y z
N MET A 1 -63.64 -4.65 20.61
CA MET A 1 -62.48 -3.91 20.07
C MET A 1 -61.29 -4.89 20.01
N SER A 2 -61.02 -5.39 18.81
CA SER A 2 -59.92 -6.35 18.58
C SER A 2 -58.66 -5.57 18.19
N THR A 3 -57.63 -5.61 19.01
CA THR A 3 -56.32 -5.02 18.71
C THR A 3 -55.52 -6.00 17.89
N ALA A 4 -55.19 -5.63 16.66
CA ALA A 4 -54.28 -6.41 15.80
C ALA A 4 -52.85 -6.43 16.44
N PRO A 5 -52.14 -7.56 16.30
CA PRO A 5 -50.76 -7.64 16.81
C PRO A 5 -49.79 -6.74 16.00
N PRO A 6 -48.73 -6.18 16.61
CA PRO A 6 -47.76 -5.37 15.89
C PRO A 6 -47.02 -6.18 14.83
N SER A 7 -46.85 -5.59 13.64
CA SER A 7 -46.10 -6.17 12.55
C SER A 7 -44.61 -6.40 12.98
N PRO A 8 -43.99 -7.53 12.57
CA PRO A 8 -42.58 -7.78 12.89
C PRO A 8 -41.68 -6.69 12.28
N SER A 9 -40.77 -6.16 13.08
CA SER A 9 -39.79 -5.19 12.62
C SER A 9 -38.91 -5.79 11.53
N ALA A 10 -38.71 -5.06 10.43
CA ALA A 10 -37.82 -5.46 9.35
C ALA A 10 -36.38 -5.72 9.89
N PRO A 11 -35.68 -6.74 9.38
CA PRO A 11 -34.30 -6.98 9.79
C PRO A 11 -33.43 -5.75 9.49
N PRO A 12 -32.43 -5.43 10.35
CA PRO A 12 -31.56 -4.30 10.10
C PRO A 12 -30.83 -4.47 8.76
N ALA A 13 -30.67 -3.38 8.02
CA ALA A 13 -29.92 -3.36 6.78
C ALA A 13 -28.48 -3.86 7.05
N PRO A 14 -27.88 -4.65 6.14
CA PRO A 14 -26.52 -5.13 6.30
C PRO A 14 -25.58 -3.94 6.48
N SER A 15 -24.71 -3.98 7.52
CA SER A 15 -23.69 -2.98 7.75
C SER A 15 -22.74 -2.92 6.55
N ALA A 16 -22.27 -1.70 6.20
CA ALA A 16 -21.25 -1.54 5.15
C ALA A 16 -20.02 -2.42 5.46
N PRO A 17 -19.39 -3.03 4.44
CA PRO A 17 -18.19 -3.83 4.64
C PRO A 17 -17.07 -2.97 5.22
N SER A 18 -16.24 -3.54 6.11
CA SER A 18 -15.06 -2.85 6.64
C SER A 18 -14.08 -2.47 5.51
N ALA A 19 -13.18 -1.49 5.77
CA ALA A 19 -12.16 -1.11 4.79
C ALA A 19 -11.26 -2.29 4.39
N LEU A 20 -10.97 -3.21 5.32
CA LEU A 20 -10.21 -4.43 5.01
C LEU A 20 -11.02 -5.37 4.10
N ALA A 21 -12.28 -5.62 4.40
CA ALA A 21 -13.14 -6.44 3.54
C ALA A 21 -13.28 -5.82 2.14
N THR A 22 -13.35 -4.49 2.06
CA THR A 22 -13.34 -3.75 0.79
C THR A 22 -12.02 -3.98 0.04
N LEU A 23 -10.86 -3.86 0.70
CA LEU A 23 -9.56 -4.12 0.06
C LEU A 23 -9.46 -5.55 -0.46
N VAL A 24 -9.84 -6.55 0.35
CA VAL A 24 -9.84 -7.96 -0.06
C VAL A 24 -10.73 -8.17 -1.29
N GLY A 25 -11.93 -7.57 -1.29
CA GLY A 25 -12.84 -7.62 -2.44
C GLY A 25 -12.31 -6.91 -3.69
N LEU A 26 -11.47 -5.87 -3.54
CA LEU A 26 -10.79 -5.20 -4.66
C LEU A 26 -9.62 -6.01 -5.20
N LEU A 27 -8.95 -6.80 -4.35
CA LEU A 27 -7.90 -7.74 -4.75
C LEU A 27 -8.48 -9.03 -5.35
N ASP A 28 -9.75 -9.34 -5.12
CA ASP A 28 -10.43 -10.45 -5.78
C ASP A 28 -10.86 -10.06 -7.20
N LEU A 29 -9.92 -10.18 -8.14
CA LEU A 29 -10.12 -9.81 -9.53
C LEU A 29 -11.12 -10.73 -10.23
N GLU A 30 -11.96 -10.12 -11.07
CA GLU A 30 -12.78 -10.88 -12.01
C GLU A 30 -11.91 -11.47 -13.13
N ARG A 31 -11.96 -12.78 -13.31
CA ARG A 31 -11.30 -13.44 -14.43
C ARG A 31 -12.17 -13.31 -15.67
N ILE A 32 -11.69 -12.62 -16.71
CA ILE A 32 -12.37 -12.48 -18.00
C ILE A 32 -11.97 -13.63 -18.93
N GLU A 33 -10.66 -13.95 -18.96
CA GLU A 33 -10.08 -15.02 -19.77
C GLU A 33 -8.83 -15.58 -19.07
N LEU A 34 -8.19 -16.61 -19.60
CA LEU A 34 -7.08 -17.36 -19.02
C LEU A 34 -5.97 -16.45 -18.46
N ASN A 35 -5.64 -15.38 -19.18
CA ASN A 35 -4.58 -14.42 -18.82
C ASN A 35 -5.09 -12.99 -18.77
N LEU A 36 -6.41 -12.79 -18.64
CA LEU A 36 -7.05 -11.47 -18.64
C LEU A 36 -7.97 -11.32 -17.43
N PHE A 37 -7.71 -10.28 -16.65
CA PHE A 37 -8.43 -10.02 -15.41
C PHE A 37 -8.95 -8.58 -15.38
N ARG A 38 -10.02 -8.34 -14.63
CA ARG A 38 -10.58 -7.01 -14.39
C ARG A 38 -10.57 -6.69 -12.90
N GLY A 39 -9.89 -5.59 -12.54
CA GLY A 39 -9.88 -5.04 -11.18
C GLY A 39 -10.85 -3.87 -11.07
N ARG A 40 -11.64 -3.87 -9.98
CA ARG A 40 -12.50 -2.74 -9.61
C ARG A 40 -11.72 -1.68 -8.89
N GLN A 41 -12.25 -0.46 -8.84
CA GLN A 41 -11.74 0.65 -8.06
C GLN A 41 -12.65 0.94 -6.85
N PRO A 42 -12.11 1.47 -5.74
CA PRO A 42 -12.95 1.92 -4.64
C PRO A 42 -13.83 3.09 -5.11
N VAL A 43 -15.08 3.12 -4.63
CA VAL A 43 -16.01 4.23 -4.90
C VAL A 43 -15.63 5.44 -4.04
N GLU A 44 -14.56 6.13 -4.41
CA GLU A 44 -14.05 7.31 -3.71
C GLU A 44 -13.78 8.45 -4.69
N LYS A 45 -13.97 9.69 -4.22
CA LYS A 45 -13.55 10.89 -4.98
C LYS A 45 -12.05 11.06 -4.87
N ARG A 46 -11.30 10.40 -5.75
CA ARG A 46 -9.85 10.58 -5.90
C ARG A 46 -9.54 11.16 -7.28
N GLN A 47 -8.45 11.88 -7.39
CA GLN A 47 -7.97 12.40 -8.68
C GLN A 47 -7.30 11.31 -9.53
N ARG A 48 -6.74 10.28 -8.88
CA ARG A 48 -6.05 9.14 -9.51
C ARG A 48 -6.16 7.88 -8.66
N VAL A 49 -6.04 6.73 -9.30
CA VAL A 49 -5.97 5.44 -8.61
C VAL A 49 -4.71 5.38 -7.72
N PHE A 50 -4.84 4.76 -6.55
CA PHE A 50 -3.70 4.52 -5.65
C PHE A 50 -2.76 3.46 -6.24
N GLY A 51 -1.45 3.78 -6.32
CA GLY A 51 -0.44 2.91 -6.93
C GLY A 51 -0.32 1.55 -6.25
N GLY A 52 -0.33 1.52 -4.93
CA GLY A 52 -0.30 0.27 -4.16
C GLY A 52 -1.47 -0.68 -4.46
N LEU A 53 -2.66 -0.15 -4.76
CA LEU A 53 -3.78 -0.99 -5.21
C LEU A 53 -3.51 -1.59 -6.59
N VAL A 54 -2.98 -0.81 -7.52
CA VAL A 54 -2.63 -1.30 -8.86
C VAL A 54 -1.55 -2.38 -8.79
N ALA A 55 -0.53 -2.18 -7.95
CA ALA A 55 0.54 -3.16 -7.72
C ALA A 55 0.00 -4.46 -7.09
N GLY A 56 -0.84 -4.36 -6.06
CA GLY A 56 -1.49 -5.52 -5.43
C GLY A 56 -2.38 -6.29 -6.41
N GLN A 57 -3.22 -5.60 -7.20
CA GLN A 57 -4.06 -6.21 -8.23
C GLN A 57 -3.24 -6.87 -9.35
N ALA A 58 -2.17 -6.21 -9.82
CA ALA A 58 -1.28 -6.79 -10.83
C ALA A 58 -0.57 -8.07 -10.31
N LEU A 59 -0.16 -8.06 -9.04
CA LEU A 59 0.48 -9.22 -8.40
C LEU A 59 -0.51 -10.39 -8.25
N ILE A 60 -1.76 -10.15 -7.85
CA ILE A 60 -2.83 -11.17 -7.84
C ILE A 60 -3.05 -11.74 -9.24
N ALA A 61 -3.15 -10.88 -10.27
CA ALA A 61 -3.31 -11.33 -11.67
C ALA A 61 -2.16 -12.26 -12.09
N ALA A 62 -0.92 -11.88 -11.79
CA ALA A 62 0.26 -12.72 -12.05
C ALA A 62 0.17 -14.06 -11.30
N GLY A 63 -0.09 -14.02 -9.99
CA GLY A 63 -0.12 -15.19 -9.12
C GLY A 63 -1.20 -16.20 -9.49
N ARG A 64 -2.36 -15.74 -9.95
CA ARG A 64 -3.46 -16.62 -10.43
C ARG A 64 -3.14 -17.41 -11.71
N THR A 65 -2.00 -17.15 -12.33
CA THR A 65 -1.52 -17.88 -13.52
C THR A 65 -0.35 -18.83 -13.20
N VAL A 66 0.04 -18.97 -11.94
CA VAL A 66 1.15 -19.80 -11.46
C VAL A 66 0.62 -20.78 -10.42
N GLU A 67 1.06 -22.02 -10.50
CA GLU A 67 0.74 -23.10 -9.56
C GLU A 67 2.02 -23.54 -8.83
N ASP A 68 1.90 -23.95 -7.57
CA ASP A 68 2.94 -24.59 -6.74
C ASP A 68 4.25 -23.76 -6.59
N ARG A 69 4.18 -22.45 -6.75
CA ARG A 69 5.31 -21.55 -6.57
C ARG A 69 4.88 -20.27 -5.89
N ALA A 70 5.70 -19.80 -4.97
CA ALA A 70 5.50 -18.53 -4.31
C ALA A 70 6.18 -17.38 -5.08
N VAL A 71 5.52 -16.22 -5.16
CA VAL A 71 6.20 -15.01 -5.66
C VAL A 71 7.33 -14.65 -4.72
N HIS A 72 8.52 -14.43 -5.27
CA HIS A 72 9.67 -13.96 -4.49
C HIS A 72 10.15 -12.56 -4.86
N SER A 73 9.77 -12.05 -6.05
CA SER A 73 10.09 -10.67 -6.43
C SER A 73 9.10 -10.09 -7.43
N LEU A 74 9.01 -8.77 -7.42
CA LEU A 74 8.33 -7.97 -8.44
C LEU A 74 9.12 -6.68 -8.75
N HIS A 75 9.00 -6.20 -9.99
CA HIS A 75 9.53 -4.93 -10.47
C HIS A 75 8.48 -4.25 -11.33
N ALA A 76 8.19 -2.99 -11.03
CA ALA A 76 7.07 -2.29 -11.66
C ALA A 76 7.42 -0.84 -12.03
N TYR A 77 6.73 -0.31 -13.06
CA TYR A 77 6.75 1.09 -13.45
C TYR A 77 5.34 1.67 -13.52
N PHE A 78 5.17 2.86 -12.94
CA PHE A 78 3.97 3.69 -13.08
C PHE A 78 4.12 4.57 -14.31
N LEU A 79 3.32 4.32 -15.34
CA LEU A 79 3.47 4.95 -16.63
C LEU A 79 2.54 6.17 -16.83
N ARG A 80 1.34 6.10 -16.25
CA ARG A 80 0.30 7.13 -16.35
C ARG A 80 -0.61 7.12 -15.14
N PRO A 81 -1.21 8.27 -14.76
CA PRO A 81 -2.28 8.28 -13.76
C PRO A 81 -3.44 7.37 -14.17
N GLY A 82 -3.89 6.51 -13.26
CA GLY A 82 -5.08 5.69 -13.47
C GLY A 82 -6.35 6.49 -13.18
N ASP A 83 -7.40 6.29 -14.01
CA ASP A 83 -8.73 6.84 -13.82
C ASP A 83 -9.49 6.06 -12.74
N PRO A 84 -9.88 6.67 -11.61
CA PRO A 84 -10.57 5.97 -10.54
C PRO A 84 -12.04 5.64 -10.85
N THR A 85 -12.59 6.14 -11.96
CA THR A 85 -14.00 5.97 -12.31
C THR A 85 -14.29 4.73 -13.13
N ILE A 86 -13.26 4.09 -13.69
CA ILE A 86 -13.38 2.90 -14.53
C ILE A 86 -12.52 1.73 -14.03
N PRO A 87 -12.89 0.48 -14.31
CA PRO A 87 -12.07 -0.68 -14.00
C PRO A 87 -10.72 -0.65 -14.71
N ILE A 88 -9.75 -1.40 -14.15
CA ILE A 88 -8.46 -1.65 -14.81
C ILE A 88 -8.48 -3.07 -15.37
N VAL A 89 -8.04 -3.23 -16.60
CA VAL A 89 -7.80 -4.54 -17.23
C VAL A 89 -6.34 -4.92 -17.03
N TYR A 90 -6.09 -6.12 -16.48
CA TYR A 90 -4.76 -6.69 -16.27
C TYR A 90 -4.54 -7.82 -17.28
N GLN A 91 -3.62 -7.61 -18.20
CA GLN A 91 -3.18 -8.60 -19.16
C GLN A 91 -1.90 -9.25 -18.67
N VAL A 92 -1.91 -10.57 -18.48
CA VAL A 92 -0.77 -11.35 -18.02
C VAL A 92 -0.11 -12.05 -19.20
N GLU A 93 1.19 -11.87 -19.33
CA GLU A 93 2.03 -12.64 -20.25
C GLU A 93 2.76 -13.72 -19.44
N ARG A 94 2.62 -14.99 -19.83
CA ARG A 94 3.40 -16.12 -19.29
C ARG A 94 4.77 -16.16 -19.95
N THR A 95 5.67 -15.30 -19.48
CA THR A 95 6.98 -15.09 -20.11
C THR A 95 7.85 -16.34 -20.03
N ARG A 96 7.77 -17.08 -18.90
CA ARG A 96 8.53 -18.31 -18.68
C ARG A 96 7.85 -19.23 -17.67
N ASP A 97 7.85 -20.53 -17.96
CA ASP A 97 7.60 -21.60 -17.00
C ASP A 97 8.77 -22.59 -17.08
N GLY A 98 9.71 -22.46 -16.13
CA GLY A 98 10.86 -23.35 -15.97
C GLY A 98 10.64 -24.40 -14.88
N ARG A 99 11.66 -25.20 -14.60
CA ARG A 99 11.58 -26.24 -13.57
C ARG A 99 11.42 -25.65 -12.16
N SER A 100 12.23 -24.66 -11.76
CA SER A 100 12.21 -24.06 -10.43
C SER A 100 11.58 -22.65 -10.43
N PHE A 101 11.63 -21.92 -11.55
CA PHE A 101 11.15 -20.54 -11.65
C PHE A 101 10.06 -20.37 -12.71
N SER A 102 9.10 -19.50 -12.41
CA SER A 102 8.15 -18.94 -13.38
C SER A 102 8.24 -17.43 -13.40
N THR A 103 8.10 -16.82 -14.58
CA THR A 103 8.08 -15.37 -14.75
C THR A 103 6.78 -14.93 -15.42
N ARG A 104 6.18 -13.87 -14.88
CA ARG A 104 4.97 -13.25 -15.43
C ARG A 104 5.21 -11.76 -15.66
N ARG A 105 4.75 -11.28 -16.79
CA ARG A 105 4.65 -9.85 -17.06
C ARG A 105 3.19 -9.45 -17.07
N VAL A 106 2.86 -8.36 -16.36
CA VAL A 106 1.49 -7.83 -16.29
C VAL A 106 1.47 -6.42 -16.82
N THR A 107 0.52 -6.13 -17.70
CA THR A 107 0.22 -4.78 -18.16
C THR A 107 -1.16 -4.39 -17.66
N ALA A 108 -1.24 -3.32 -16.88
CA ALA A 108 -2.49 -2.72 -16.45
C ALA A 108 -2.93 -1.67 -17.49
N ILE A 109 -4.17 -1.77 -17.96
CA ILE A 109 -4.67 -1.03 -19.12
C ILE A 109 -5.96 -0.28 -18.74
N GLN A 110 -6.01 1.00 -19.12
CA GLN A 110 -7.23 1.80 -19.15
C GLN A 110 -7.24 2.66 -20.42
N HIS A 111 -8.42 2.94 -20.98
CA HIS A 111 -8.59 3.72 -22.23
C HIS A 111 -7.68 3.23 -23.37
N GLY A 112 -7.46 1.91 -23.49
CA GLY A 112 -6.58 1.29 -24.48
C GLY A 112 -5.09 1.59 -24.31
N ARG A 113 -4.65 2.14 -23.16
CA ARG A 113 -3.25 2.50 -22.89
C ARG A 113 -2.75 1.82 -21.63
N ALA A 114 -1.49 1.37 -21.64
CA ALA A 114 -0.83 0.90 -20.44
C ALA A 114 -0.67 2.05 -19.43
N ILE A 115 -1.18 1.87 -18.20
CA ILE A 115 -1.00 2.82 -17.10
C ILE A 115 0.08 2.34 -16.12
N PHE A 116 0.33 1.01 -16.09
CA PHE A 116 1.30 0.38 -15.20
C PHE A 116 1.80 -0.92 -15.82
N THR A 117 3.05 -1.28 -15.54
CA THR A 117 3.62 -2.59 -15.92
C THR A 117 4.33 -3.20 -14.72
N LEU A 118 4.26 -4.55 -14.61
CA LEU A 118 4.90 -5.31 -13.55
C LEU A 118 5.49 -6.58 -14.14
N SER A 119 6.71 -6.93 -13.72
CA SER A 119 7.28 -8.26 -13.93
C SER A 119 7.43 -8.94 -12.56
N ALA A 120 6.89 -10.15 -12.40
CA ALA A 120 6.98 -10.94 -11.18
C ALA A 120 7.67 -12.27 -11.44
N SER A 121 8.49 -12.69 -10.48
CA SER A 121 9.17 -13.98 -10.48
C SER A 121 8.66 -14.84 -9.33
N PHE A 122 8.44 -16.13 -9.62
CA PHE A 122 7.92 -17.14 -8.71
C PHE A 122 8.93 -18.28 -8.62
N HIS A 123 9.08 -18.85 -7.43
CA HIS A 123 10.05 -19.90 -7.17
C HIS A 123 9.44 -21.03 -6.35
N VAL A 124 9.85 -22.27 -6.61
CA VAL A 124 9.57 -23.39 -5.71
C VAL A 124 10.30 -23.17 -4.39
N GLU A 125 9.78 -23.71 -3.30
CA GLU A 125 10.45 -23.59 -2.00
C GLU A 125 11.71 -24.45 -1.98
N GLU A 126 12.84 -23.83 -1.70
CA GLU A 126 14.16 -24.49 -1.55
C GLU A 126 14.87 -23.94 -0.32
N SER A 127 15.70 -24.74 0.32
CA SER A 127 16.45 -24.38 1.52
C SER A 127 17.95 -24.44 1.26
N THR A 128 18.69 -23.41 1.72
CA THR A 128 20.15 -23.33 1.64
C THR A 128 20.70 -22.48 2.80
N PHE A 129 21.79 -21.77 2.59
CA PHE A 129 22.35 -20.81 3.56
C PHE A 129 21.39 -19.68 3.85
N ASP A 130 21.38 -19.17 5.08
CA ASP A 130 20.51 -18.08 5.52
C ASP A 130 21.30 -17.00 6.25
N HIS A 131 21.03 -15.73 5.93
CA HIS A 131 21.45 -14.55 6.65
C HIS A 131 20.46 -13.41 6.39
N GLN A 132 20.43 -12.43 7.27
CA GLN A 132 19.59 -11.24 7.11
C GLN A 132 20.20 -10.02 7.80
N ARG A 133 19.72 -8.83 7.41
CA ARG A 133 19.96 -7.59 8.15
C ARG A 133 19.21 -7.63 9.48
N ALA A 134 19.82 -7.15 10.56
CA ALA A 134 19.16 -7.03 11.86
C ALA A 134 17.99 -6.01 11.82
N MET A 135 16.92 -6.33 12.52
CA MET A 135 15.81 -5.40 12.74
C MET A 135 16.29 -4.22 13.59
N PRO A 136 15.89 -2.96 13.27
CA PRO A 136 16.13 -1.82 14.16
C PRO A 136 15.49 -2.04 15.55
N ASP A 137 16.18 -1.58 16.59
CA ASP A 137 15.64 -1.56 17.96
C ASP A 137 14.72 -0.36 18.13
N VAL A 138 13.42 -0.61 18.22
CA VAL A 138 12.37 0.42 18.33
C VAL A 138 11.28 -0.03 19.31
N PRO A 139 10.51 0.92 19.88
CA PRO A 139 9.37 0.58 20.71
C PRO A 139 8.38 -0.33 19.98
N GLY A 140 7.80 -1.31 20.69
CA GLY A 140 6.74 -2.17 20.16
C GLY A 140 5.46 -1.40 19.85
N PRO A 141 4.60 -1.93 18.98
CA PRO A 141 3.42 -1.22 18.53
C PRO A 141 2.45 -0.86 19.67
N GLU A 142 2.43 -1.62 20.76
CA GLU A 142 1.57 -1.36 21.91
C GLU A 142 1.94 -0.07 22.67
N ALA A 143 3.19 0.38 22.55
CA ALA A 143 3.66 1.62 23.17
C ALA A 143 3.40 2.88 22.31
N LEU A 144 2.85 2.74 21.11
CA LEU A 144 2.66 3.79 20.14
C LEU A 144 1.17 4.03 19.87
N PRO A 145 0.73 5.29 19.66
CA PRO A 145 -0.64 5.58 19.26
C PRO A 145 -0.93 5.07 17.83
N ASP A 146 -2.20 4.79 17.55
CA ASP A 146 -2.66 4.67 16.16
C ASP A 146 -2.37 5.99 15.40
N TRP A 147 -1.97 5.87 14.14
CA TRP A 147 -1.62 7.04 13.31
C TRP A 147 -2.77 8.05 13.22
N GLN A 148 -4.02 7.60 13.12
CA GLN A 148 -5.18 8.50 13.05
C GLN A 148 -5.34 9.31 14.34
N ASP A 149 -5.14 8.68 15.51
CA ASP A 149 -5.21 9.35 16.80
C ASP A 149 -4.06 10.35 16.97
N ALA A 150 -2.85 9.97 16.56
CA ALA A 150 -1.69 10.86 16.59
C ALA A 150 -1.90 12.09 15.68
N MET A 151 -2.43 11.89 14.45
CA MET A 151 -2.73 12.99 13.53
C MET A 151 -3.86 13.88 14.04
N ARG A 152 -4.92 13.34 14.65
CA ARG A 152 -5.97 14.14 15.30
C ARG A 152 -5.39 15.05 16.38
N ALA A 153 -4.49 14.51 17.22
CA ALA A 153 -3.83 15.30 18.26
C ALA A 153 -2.97 16.44 17.67
N VAL A 154 -2.21 16.17 16.59
CA VAL A 154 -1.45 17.21 15.88
C VAL A 154 -2.36 18.30 15.32
N LEU A 155 -3.44 17.93 14.65
CA LEU A 155 -4.39 18.88 14.07
C LEU A 155 -5.10 19.71 15.15
N ALA A 156 -5.47 19.11 16.28
CA ALA A 156 -6.09 19.81 17.40
C ALA A 156 -5.15 20.83 18.07
N ALA A 157 -3.84 20.62 18.01
CA ALA A 157 -2.84 21.53 18.55
C ALA A 157 -2.48 22.70 17.61
N ARG A 158 -2.95 22.69 16.35
CA ARG A 158 -2.66 23.75 15.37
C ARG A 158 -3.46 25.02 15.64
N ALA A 159 -2.90 26.16 15.20
CA ALA A 159 -3.54 27.45 15.39
C ALA A 159 -4.86 27.60 14.60
N PRO A 160 -5.87 28.29 15.12
CA PRO A 160 -7.19 28.46 14.49
C PRO A 160 -7.19 29.04 13.07
N ARG A 161 -6.13 29.74 12.67
CA ARG A 161 -5.95 30.30 11.30
C ARG A 161 -5.93 29.24 10.20
N HIS A 162 -5.66 27.98 10.52
CA HIS A 162 -5.64 26.85 9.59
C HIS A 162 -6.94 26.03 9.60
N ALA A 163 -7.97 26.46 10.30
CA ALA A 163 -9.18 25.68 10.58
C ALA A 163 -9.92 25.15 9.34
N ARG A 164 -9.82 25.80 8.16
CA ARG A 164 -10.45 25.30 6.92
C ARG A 164 -9.66 24.16 6.29
N GLU A 165 -8.34 24.34 6.21
CA GLU A 165 -7.41 23.31 5.68
C GLU A 165 -7.41 22.09 6.59
N ASP A 166 -7.35 22.32 7.89
CA ASP A 166 -7.36 21.29 8.93
C ASP A 166 -8.66 20.46 8.91
N ARG A 167 -9.83 21.03 8.56
CA ARG A 167 -11.07 20.26 8.40
C ARG A 167 -11.01 19.27 7.23
N ASN A 168 -10.43 19.66 6.09
CA ASN A 168 -10.28 18.76 4.95
C ASN A 168 -9.29 17.66 5.27
N LEU A 169 -8.20 18.00 5.98
CA LEU A 169 -7.19 17.05 6.42
C LEU A 169 -7.75 16.10 7.49
N LEU A 170 -8.54 16.59 8.43
CA LEU A 170 -9.21 15.77 9.43
C LEU A 170 -10.18 14.77 8.78
N ALA A 171 -10.98 15.21 7.80
CA ALA A 171 -11.84 14.31 7.03
C ALA A 171 -11.07 13.25 6.26
N TRP A 172 -9.84 13.55 5.82
CA TRP A 172 -8.94 12.55 5.22
C TRP A 172 -8.34 11.61 6.27
N VAL A 173 -7.95 12.11 7.45
CA VAL A 173 -7.46 11.31 8.58
C VAL A 173 -8.54 10.35 9.06
N ASP A 174 -9.79 10.80 9.17
CA ASP A 174 -10.91 10.02 9.72
C ASP A 174 -11.46 8.93 8.78
N ARG A 175 -10.98 8.86 7.53
CA ARG A 175 -11.37 7.78 6.63
C ARG A 175 -10.98 6.43 7.20
N GLU A 176 -11.89 5.47 7.11
CA GLU A 176 -11.59 4.09 7.46
C GLU A 176 -10.45 3.54 6.57
N ARG A 177 -9.48 2.89 7.18
CA ARG A 177 -8.27 2.39 6.52
C ARG A 177 -8.15 0.89 6.67
N PRO A 178 -7.79 0.16 5.59
CA PRO A 178 -7.61 -1.29 5.66
C PRO A 178 -6.33 -1.68 6.41
N ILE A 179 -5.35 -0.76 6.53
CA ILE A 179 -4.08 -0.96 7.22
C ILE A 179 -4.04 -0.07 8.46
N GLU A 180 -3.80 -0.67 9.61
CA GLU A 180 -3.43 0.02 10.84
C GLU A 180 -1.95 0.35 10.79
N SER A 181 -1.57 1.58 11.17
CA SER A 181 -0.18 1.98 11.26
C SER A 181 0.11 2.73 12.56
N ARG A 182 1.30 2.50 13.12
CA ARG A 182 1.80 3.17 14.33
C ARG A 182 3.23 3.61 14.06
N HIS A 183 3.45 4.90 14.08
CA HIS A 183 4.72 5.51 13.71
C HIS A 183 5.59 5.71 14.97
N VAL A 184 6.85 5.29 14.91
CA VAL A 184 7.83 5.57 15.99
C VAL A 184 8.05 7.08 16.08
N GLU A 185 8.23 7.74 14.92
CA GLU A 185 8.25 9.18 14.78
C GLU A 185 7.24 9.59 13.69
N LEU A 186 6.21 10.35 14.08
CA LEU A 186 5.21 10.81 13.12
C LEU A 186 5.85 11.73 12.08
N MET A 187 5.46 11.60 10.82
CA MET A 187 5.86 12.51 9.74
C MET A 187 5.35 13.92 10.03
N ASP A 188 6.22 14.91 9.91
CA ASP A 188 5.81 16.32 9.89
C ASP A 188 5.36 16.72 8.48
N TYR A 189 4.05 16.74 8.27
CA TYR A 189 3.44 17.12 6.99
C TYR A 189 3.39 18.64 6.76
N PHE A 190 3.87 19.46 7.71
CA PHE A 190 3.73 20.91 7.69
C PHE A 190 5.04 21.65 7.45
N GLY A 191 6.08 20.94 7.01
CA GLY A 191 7.33 21.54 6.57
C GLY A 191 8.46 21.49 7.59
N GLY A 192 8.31 20.73 8.68
CA GLY A 192 9.42 20.41 9.59
C GLY A 192 10.44 19.50 8.92
N ARG A 193 11.67 19.49 9.45
CA ARG A 193 12.76 18.67 8.96
C ARG A 193 13.03 17.52 9.91
N GLN A 194 13.09 16.32 9.38
CA GLN A 194 13.35 15.08 10.12
C GLN A 194 14.44 14.28 9.44
N ALA A 195 14.97 13.25 10.11
CA ALA A 195 15.93 12.33 9.49
C ALA A 195 15.30 11.60 8.28
N PRO A 196 16.06 11.27 7.22
CA PRO A 196 15.55 10.57 6.03
C PRO A 196 15.30 9.07 6.32
N ARG A 197 14.63 8.78 7.41
CA ARG A 197 14.27 7.44 7.86
C ARG A 197 12.94 7.46 8.60
N ALA A 198 12.22 6.36 8.56
CA ALA A 198 11.00 6.17 9.33
C ALA A 198 10.86 4.70 9.73
N GLU A 199 10.41 4.46 10.94
CA GLU A 199 10.05 3.14 11.44
C GLU A 199 8.55 3.14 11.76
N ILE A 200 7.82 2.25 11.09
CA ILE A 200 6.34 2.21 11.14
C ILE A 200 5.91 0.77 11.37
N TRP A 201 5.20 0.50 12.46
CA TRP A 201 4.50 -0.76 12.60
C TRP A 201 3.21 -0.73 11.77
N ILE A 202 3.01 -1.77 10.97
CA ILE A 202 1.79 -1.93 10.15
C ILE A 202 1.18 -3.31 10.32
N ARG A 203 -0.13 -3.39 10.17
CA ARG A 203 -0.89 -4.65 9.96
C ARG A 203 -2.22 -4.38 9.25
N ALA A 204 -2.80 -5.39 8.64
CA ALA A 204 -4.19 -5.33 8.19
C ALA A 204 -5.12 -5.15 9.41
N ARG A 205 -6.15 -4.30 9.26
CA ARG A 205 -7.11 -4.00 10.34
C ARG A 205 -8.20 -5.06 10.41
N GLY A 206 -7.82 -6.29 10.77
CA GLY A 206 -8.66 -7.47 10.91
C GLY A 206 -7.97 -8.72 10.38
N THR A 207 -8.65 -9.87 10.45
CA THR A 207 -8.11 -11.16 10.04
C THR A 207 -8.25 -11.35 8.53
N LEU A 208 -7.18 -11.84 7.90
CA LEU A 208 -7.13 -12.21 6.49
C LEU A 208 -7.30 -13.74 6.32
N PRO A 209 -7.85 -14.20 5.18
CA PRO A 209 -7.80 -15.60 4.80
C PRO A 209 -6.38 -16.14 4.81
N ASP A 210 -6.24 -17.46 5.01
CA ASP A 210 -4.94 -18.13 4.99
C ASP A 210 -4.49 -18.41 3.54
N ASP A 211 -4.19 -17.32 2.83
CA ASP A 211 -3.69 -17.30 1.45
C ASP A 211 -2.37 -16.53 1.39
N PRO A 212 -1.22 -17.21 1.23
CA PRO A 212 0.09 -16.56 1.18
C PRO A 212 0.23 -15.52 0.05
N LEU A 213 -0.46 -15.68 -1.07
CA LEU A 213 -0.44 -14.70 -2.16
C LEU A 213 -1.18 -13.42 -1.73
N LEU A 214 -2.35 -13.56 -1.09
CA LEU A 214 -3.10 -12.42 -0.59
C LEU A 214 -2.29 -11.61 0.43
N HIS A 215 -1.62 -12.26 1.38
CA HIS A 215 -0.75 -11.57 2.34
C HIS A 215 0.35 -10.75 1.65
N ARG A 216 1.01 -11.30 0.62
CA ARG A 216 2.02 -10.58 -0.18
C ARG A 216 1.42 -9.40 -0.94
N CYS A 217 0.21 -9.55 -1.49
CA CYS A 217 -0.49 -8.47 -2.19
C CYS A 217 -0.92 -7.34 -1.25
N VAL A 218 -1.36 -7.68 -0.02
CA VAL A 218 -1.69 -6.68 1.01
C VAL A 218 -0.44 -5.92 1.45
N VAL A 219 0.72 -6.57 1.59
CA VAL A 219 1.99 -5.87 1.89
C VAL A 219 2.46 -5.05 0.69
N ALA A 220 2.29 -5.51 -0.55
CA ALA A 220 2.56 -4.70 -1.74
C ALA A 220 1.67 -3.45 -1.81
N TYR A 221 0.38 -3.56 -1.43
CA TYR A 221 -0.50 -2.41 -1.25
C TYR A 221 0.02 -1.46 -0.18
N ALA A 222 0.38 -1.98 0.99
CA ALA A 222 0.79 -1.19 2.15
C ALA A 222 2.16 -0.53 1.97
N SER A 223 3.07 -1.14 1.22
CA SER A 223 4.43 -0.64 1.00
C SER A 223 4.45 0.70 0.25
N ASP A 224 3.44 1.00 -0.59
CA ASP A 224 3.33 2.27 -1.33
C ASP A 224 2.66 3.39 -0.53
N MET A 225 2.23 3.13 0.74
CA MET A 225 1.48 4.14 1.51
C MET A 225 2.35 5.27 2.06
N THR A 226 3.59 4.99 2.44
CA THR A 226 4.44 5.91 3.22
C THR A 226 5.89 5.98 2.73
N LEU A 227 6.31 5.10 1.82
CA LEU A 227 7.71 4.94 1.46
C LEU A 227 8.30 6.22 0.86
N LEU A 228 7.60 6.86 -0.07
CA LEU A 228 8.06 8.12 -0.69
C LEU A 228 8.13 9.29 0.28
N ASP A 229 7.26 9.33 1.30
CA ASP A 229 7.27 10.39 2.30
C ASP A 229 8.64 10.48 3.00
N THR A 230 9.33 9.35 3.11
CA THR A 230 10.65 9.26 3.74
C THR A 230 11.71 10.11 3.03
N ALA A 231 11.62 10.26 1.70
CA ALA A 231 12.52 11.14 0.94
C ALA A 231 12.23 12.63 1.19
N ALA A 232 11.00 12.99 1.53
CA ALA A 232 10.61 14.37 1.83
C ALA A 232 11.02 14.81 3.24
N ARG A 233 11.17 13.89 4.22
CA ARG A 233 11.43 14.19 5.63
C ARG A 233 12.58 15.19 5.91
N PRO A 234 13.73 15.18 5.21
CA PRO A 234 14.80 16.17 5.45
C PRO A 234 14.51 17.56 4.88
N HIS A 235 13.45 17.74 4.13
CA HIS A 235 13.17 18.94 3.34
C HIS A 235 11.93 19.67 3.87
N PRO A 236 11.84 21.00 3.74
CA PRO A 236 10.66 21.77 4.15
C PRO A 236 9.55 21.65 3.09
N ILE A 237 9.17 20.42 2.76
CA ILE A 237 8.14 20.12 1.75
C ILE A 237 6.82 19.84 2.47
N GLN A 238 5.78 20.58 2.09
CA GLN A 238 4.42 20.31 2.56
C GLN A 238 3.76 19.31 1.62
N LEU A 239 3.89 18.01 1.91
CA LEU A 239 3.40 16.92 1.05
C LEU A 239 1.89 16.94 0.80
N LEU A 240 1.12 17.54 1.71
CA LEU A 240 -0.34 17.63 1.62
C LEU A 240 -0.84 18.97 1.05
N SER A 241 0.07 19.82 0.54
CA SER A 241 -0.27 21.09 -0.09
C SER A 241 -0.22 20.98 -1.62
N ASP A 242 -0.82 21.98 -2.29
CA ASP A 242 -0.74 22.12 -3.75
C ASP A 242 0.62 22.65 -4.23
N GLU A 243 1.56 22.92 -3.32
CA GLU A 243 2.90 23.45 -3.61
C GLU A 243 3.84 22.40 -4.17
N SER A 244 3.56 21.11 -3.93
CA SER A 244 4.37 20.00 -4.42
C SER A 244 3.58 19.06 -5.32
N GLU A 245 4.27 18.51 -6.32
CA GLU A 245 3.77 17.43 -7.17
C GLU A 245 4.61 16.17 -6.90
N ASN A 246 3.97 15.14 -6.32
CA ASN A 246 4.61 13.90 -5.96
C ASN A 246 3.98 12.75 -6.72
N ALA A 247 4.79 11.84 -7.26
CA ALA A 247 4.32 10.66 -7.97
C ALA A 247 5.33 9.52 -7.89
N SER A 248 4.87 8.29 -7.67
CA SER A 248 5.69 7.09 -7.82
C SER A 248 6.10 6.91 -9.28
N LEU A 249 7.37 6.55 -9.52
CA LEU A 249 7.91 6.25 -10.85
C LEU A 249 8.05 4.75 -11.05
N ASP A 250 8.61 4.05 -10.06
CA ASP A 250 8.76 2.60 -10.04
C ASP A 250 8.42 2.01 -8.67
N HIS A 251 8.45 0.69 -8.56
CA HIS A 251 8.30 -0.03 -7.30
C HIS A 251 8.85 -1.44 -7.47
N ALA A 252 9.80 -1.84 -6.64
CA ALA A 252 10.38 -3.17 -6.66
C ALA A 252 10.31 -3.79 -5.26
N MET A 253 9.95 -5.08 -5.19
CA MET A 253 9.87 -5.80 -3.92
C MET A 253 10.49 -7.19 -4.04
N TRP A 254 11.02 -7.67 -2.91
CA TRP A 254 11.48 -9.05 -2.72
C TRP A 254 10.85 -9.62 -1.46
N PHE A 255 10.27 -10.81 -1.55
CA PHE A 255 9.69 -11.55 -0.45
C PHE A 255 10.65 -12.66 -0.04
N HIS A 256 11.15 -12.61 1.19
CA HIS A 256 12.25 -13.45 1.65
C HIS A 256 11.77 -14.67 2.44
N ARG A 257 10.76 -14.48 3.29
CA ARG A 257 10.26 -15.51 4.20
C ARG A 257 8.74 -15.41 4.36
N PRO A 258 8.06 -16.47 4.80
CA PRO A 258 6.62 -16.43 5.09
C PRO A 258 6.27 -15.41 6.17
N PHE A 259 5.13 -14.77 6.01
CA PHE A 259 4.57 -13.82 6.96
C PHE A 259 3.04 -13.73 6.81
N ARG A 260 2.40 -13.14 7.80
CA ARG A 260 1.00 -12.73 7.75
C ARG A 260 0.92 -11.20 7.78
N ALA A 261 0.11 -10.62 6.88
CA ALA A 261 -0.08 -9.16 6.81
C ALA A 261 -1.08 -8.66 7.87
N ASP A 262 -1.82 -9.54 8.53
CA ASP A 262 -2.71 -9.26 9.65
C ASP A 262 -2.01 -9.39 11.03
N GLU A 263 -0.72 -9.75 11.03
CA GLU A 263 0.18 -9.62 12.18
C GLU A 263 1.02 -8.35 12.06
N TRP A 264 1.53 -7.85 13.20
CA TRP A 264 2.39 -6.67 13.19
C TRP A 264 3.70 -6.93 12.44
N LEU A 265 3.97 -6.07 11.47
CA LEU A 265 5.23 -5.98 10.74
C LEU A 265 5.85 -4.60 10.97
N LEU A 266 7.13 -4.56 11.33
CA LEU A 266 7.89 -3.32 11.34
C LEU A 266 8.34 -2.99 9.93
N TYR A 267 7.94 -1.85 9.41
CA TYR A 267 8.37 -1.29 8.14
C TYR A 267 9.43 -0.22 8.38
N ALA A 268 10.69 -0.61 8.32
CA ALA A 268 11.84 0.29 8.45
C ALA A 268 12.20 0.87 7.08
N GLN A 269 12.15 2.19 6.95
CA GLN A 269 12.31 2.94 5.70
C GLN A 269 13.49 3.89 5.79
N GLU A 270 14.21 4.08 4.69
CA GLU A 270 15.26 5.08 4.56
C GLU A 270 15.30 5.67 3.14
N SER A 271 15.75 6.93 3.04
CA SER A 271 15.99 7.58 1.76
C SER A 271 17.48 7.95 1.65
N PRO A 272 18.23 7.22 0.81
CA PRO A 272 19.65 7.52 0.61
C PRO A 272 19.89 8.74 -0.28
N ASN A 273 18.89 9.18 -1.07
CA ASN A 273 19.06 10.25 -2.04
C ASN A 273 17.75 10.93 -2.43
N LEU A 274 17.79 12.26 -2.55
CA LEU A 274 16.84 13.06 -3.29
C LEU A 274 17.60 14.09 -4.11
N SER A 275 17.58 13.93 -5.43
CA SER A 275 18.27 14.84 -6.37
C SER A 275 17.59 14.83 -7.74
N GLY A 276 17.74 15.89 -8.53
CA GLY A 276 17.13 16.00 -9.87
C GLY A 276 15.60 15.80 -9.85
N ALA A 277 14.93 16.28 -8.80
CA ALA A 277 13.50 16.11 -8.54
C ALA A 277 13.07 14.62 -8.40
N ARG A 278 13.96 13.71 -8.05
CA ARG A 278 13.65 12.31 -7.76
C ARG A 278 14.21 11.90 -6.40
N GLY A 279 13.37 11.23 -5.60
CA GLY A 279 13.75 10.63 -4.33
C GLY A 279 13.80 9.11 -4.46
N LEU A 280 14.94 8.51 -4.11
CA LEU A 280 15.07 7.07 -3.94
C LEU A 280 14.79 6.71 -2.49
N THR A 281 13.99 5.68 -2.28
CA THR A 281 13.65 5.16 -0.96
C THR A 281 13.78 3.65 -0.92
N THR A 282 14.18 3.13 0.22
CA THR A 282 14.28 1.70 0.49
C THR A 282 13.53 1.36 1.77
N GLY A 283 13.03 0.14 1.87
CA GLY A 283 12.35 -0.30 3.06
C GLY A 283 12.48 -1.80 3.30
N HIS A 284 12.38 -2.19 4.56
CA HIS A 284 12.49 -3.56 5.03
C HIS A 284 11.34 -3.88 5.97
N PHE A 285 10.68 -5.02 5.76
CA PHE A 285 9.62 -5.50 6.63
C PHE A 285 10.13 -6.62 7.52
N TYR A 286 9.91 -6.46 8.81
CA TYR A 286 10.30 -7.44 9.82
C TYR A 286 9.08 -7.92 10.60
N ARG A 287 9.04 -9.21 10.93
CA ARG A 287 8.16 -9.73 11.96
C ARG A 287 8.61 -9.25 13.34
N ARG A 288 7.75 -9.38 14.34
CA ARG A 288 8.06 -8.99 15.72
C ARG A 288 9.27 -9.71 16.33
N ASP A 289 9.55 -10.92 15.86
CA ASP A 289 10.71 -11.72 16.27
C ASP A 289 12.04 -11.30 15.60
N GLY A 290 12.02 -10.22 14.81
CA GLY A 290 13.17 -9.71 14.09
C GLY A 290 13.42 -10.37 12.73
N THR A 291 12.57 -11.30 12.28
CA THR A 291 12.72 -11.98 10.98
C THR A 291 12.42 -11.02 9.83
N LEU A 292 13.38 -10.80 8.94
CA LEU A 292 13.21 -10.04 7.70
C LEU A 292 12.37 -10.82 6.70
N VAL A 293 11.20 -10.29 6.33
CA VAL A 293 10.23 -10.98 5.47
C VAL A 293 10.10 -10.39 4.08
N ALA A 294 10.33 -9.06 3.91
CA ALA A 294 10.32 -8.42 2.61
C ALA A 294 11.25 -7.21 2.57
N SER A 295 11.71 -6.88 1.36
CA SER A 295 12.42 -5.63 1.06
C SER A 295 11.72 -4.91 -0.10
N VAL A 296 11.80 -3.60 -0.11
CA VAL A 296 11.20 -2.74 -1.15
C VAL A 296 12.12 -1.60 -1.50
N VAL A 297 12.09 -1.19 -2.76
CA VAL A 297 12.79 -0.01 -3.30
C VAL A 297 11.81 0.74 -4.20
N GLN A 298 11.83 2.06 -4.11
CA GLN A 298 10.97 2.93 -4.92
C GLN A 298 11.68 4.24 -5.26
N GLU A 299 11.62 4.66 -6.52
CA GLU A 299 11.92 6.03 -6.91
C GLU A 299 10.61 6.81 -7.13
N GLY A 300 10.58 8.06 -6.70
CA GLY A 300 9.45 8.95 -6.87
C GLY A 300 9.85 10.34 -7.33
N LEU A 301 8.92 10.99 -8.03
CA LEU A 301 9.03 12.38 -8.43
C LEU A 301 8.69 13.31 -7.27
N PHE A 302 9.49 14.35 -7.09
CA PHE A 302 9.26 15.46 -6.15
C PHE A 302 9.53 16.78 -6.87
N ARG A 303 8.48 17.46 -7.30
CA ARG A 303 8.57 18.79 -7.92
C ARG A 303 7.95 19.84 -7.02
N ILE A 304 8.64 20.94 -6.86
CA ILE A 304 8.06 22.16 -6.26
C ILE A 304 7.50 23.00 -7.40
N ARG A 305 6.24 23.43 -7.27
CA ARG A 305 5.60 24.28 -8.27
C ARG A 305 6.22 25.68 -8.24
N PRO A 306 6.50 26.32 -9.38
CA PRO A 306 7.00 27.67 -9.41
C PRO A 306 6.00 28.64 -8.75
N GLY A 307 6.47 29.42 -7.78
CA GLY A 307 5.66 30.43 -7.08
C GLY A 307 4.98 29.92 -5.80
N ALA A 308 5.40 28.73 -5.31
CA ALA A 308 5.01 28.21 -4.00
C ALA A 308 5.95 28.77 -2.91
#